data_beb2df7a7a023845c3c7e99131459991
#
_entry.id   beb2df7a7a023845c3c7e99131459991
#
_cell.length_a   1.000
_cell.length_b   1.000
_cell.length_c   1.000
_cell.angle_alpha   90.00
_cell.angle_beta   90.00
_cell.angle_gamma   90.00
#
_symmetry.space_group_name_H-M   'P 1'
#
loop_
_entity.id
_entity.type
_entity.pdbx_description
1 polymer ?
#
loop_
_entity_poly.entity_id
_entity_poly.type
_entity_poly.pdbx_seq_one_letter_code
_entity_poly.pdbx_strand_id
1 'polypeptide(L)'
;VCLLAGYCVRRFAKGFAAKGAVCIFLCGLLFAFANPPLQTPDEADHYLRTYAISTGHFDFDASRTYPDDVAYLLEAFPGAWVNAHTSAGVGTDPDTGAKKAYNTAGYALKQYGKEGAVQGMADSFALYLAHDVRDSVPDPVSEPVSFLVIPFLLGAVGMALARLLGFGALGCLYGGRIVNLLAYTLLCALALAKAERYRPAFAAIMLLPMSLFMGASLSYDATLLGCYYLMLALLTRKEWNTQTAGIYTAACIFVNIAKPYLNLLWVLPIFLVTKREWHAKGCRPLWALGGFGGAMAAVSYTHLTLPTT
;
A
#
# COMPACT_ATOMS: atom_id res chain seq x y z
N VAL A 1 18.97 9.97 -12.12
CA VAL A 1 17.68 10.30 -11.47
C VAL A 1 17.73 11.61 -10.75
N CYS A 2 18.71 11.87 -9.86
CA CYS A 2 18.79 13.15 -9.12
C CYS A 2 18.87 14.38 -10.05
N LEU A 3 19.59 14.31 -11.16
CA LEU A 3 19.67 15.38 -12.16
C LEU A 3 18.32 15.57 -12.87
N LEU A 4 17.64 14.49 -13.26
CA LEU A 4 16.33 14.53 -13.88
C LEU A 4 15.29 15.08 -12.89
N ALA A 5 15.29 14.61 -11.65
CA ALA A 5 14.41 15.12 -10.60
C ALA A 5 14.64 16.62 -10.39
N GLY A 6 15.90 17.05 -10.29
CA GLY A 6 16.27 18.47 -10.18
C GLY A 6 15.76 19.32 -11.35
N TYR A 7 15.91 18.82 -12.58
CA TYR A 7 15.40 19.48 -13.78
C TYR A 7 13.87 19.58 -13.77
N CYS A 8 13.15 18.49 -13.51
CA CYS A 8 11.69 18.46 -13.45
C CYS A 8 11.15 19.38 -12.35
N VAL A 9 11.76 19.35 -11.17
CA VAL A 9 11.40 20.24 -10.05
C VAL A 9 11.56 21.70 -10.44
N ARG A 10 12.65 22.04 -11.11
CA ARG A 10 12.92 23.43 -11.52
C ARG A 10 12.00 23.89 -12.65
N ARG A 11 11.67 23.00 -13.60
CA ARG A 11 10.94 23.33 -14.81
C ARG A 11 9.43 23.33 -14.64
N PHE A 12 8.89 22.36 -13.89
CA PHE A 12 7.45 22.07 -13.85
C PHE A 12 6.79 22.33 -12.50
N ALA A 13 7.54 22.34 -11.40
CA ALA A 13 6.95 22.45 -10.07
C ALA A 13 6.97 23.90 -9.55
N LYS A 14 5.77 24.45 -9.34
CA LYS A 14 5.61 25.75 -8.68
C LYS A 14 5.17 25.52 -7.23
N GLY A 15 5.91 26.10 -6.29
CA GLY A 15 5.63 25.97 -4.86
C GLY A 15 6.23 24.72 -4.19
N PHE A 16 6.31 24.77 -2.87
CA PHE A 16 7.00 23.76 -2.07
C PHE A 16 6.35 22.36 -2.17
N ALA A 17 5.02 22.29 -2.09
CA ALA A 17 4.28 21.01 -2.16
C ALA A 17 4.46 20.33 -3.52
N ALA A 18 4.39 21.07 -4.63
CA ALA A 18 4.59 20.53 -5.97
C ALA A 18 6.03 20.02 -6.16
N LYS A 19 7.02 20.75 -5.63
CA LYS A 19 8.43 20.32 -5.65
C LYS A 19 8.61 19.02 -4.88
N GLY A 20 8.03 18.94 -3.67
CA GLY A 20 8.02 17.71 -2.86
C GLY A 20 7.37 16.55 -3.58
N ALA A 21 6.21 16.76 -4.20
CA ALA A 21 5.51 15.72 -4.97
C ALA A 21 6.36 15.17 -6.11
N VAL A 22 6.99 16.02 -6.91
CA VAL A 22 7.86 15.59 -8.01
C VAL A 22 9.06 14.78 -7.47
N CYS A 23 9.69 15.24 -6.40
CA CYS A 23 10.79 14.49 -5.77
C CYS A 23 10.32 13.12 -5.26
N ILE A 24 9.21 13.08 -4.51
CA ILE A 24 8.66 11.83 -3.96
C ILE A 24 8.33 10.86 -5.08
N PHE A 25 7.65 11.32 -6.14
CA PHE A 25 7.26 10.46 -7.25
C PHE A 25 8.46 9.89 -8.00
N LEU A 26 9.43 10.74 -8.37
CA LEU A 26 10.61 10.29 -9.14
C LEU A 26 11.53 9.39 -8.31
N CYS A 27 11.75 9.72 -7.03
CA CYS A 27 12.49 8.83 -6.14
C CYS A 27 11.72 7.54 -5.87
N GLY A 28 10.39 7.63 -5.67
CA GLY A 28 9.53 6.46 -5.50
C GLY A 28 9.52 5.53 -6.71
N LEU A 29 9.56 6.06 -7.94
CA LEU A 29 9.70 5.24 -9.15
C LEU A 29 10.99 4.41 -9.12
N LEU A 30 12.09 4.98 -8.63
CA LEU A 30 13.31 4.18 -8.45
C LEU A 30 13.08 3.00 -7.51
N PHE A 31 12.45 3.26 -6.36
CA PHE A 31 12.14 2.20 -5.40
C PHE A 31 11.17 1.17 -5.99
N ALA A 32 10.16 1.61 -6.74
CA ALA A 32 9.20 0.70 -7.38
C ALA A 32 9.87 -0.33 -8.30
N PHE A 33 10.90 0.09 -9.04
CA PHE A 33 11.58 -0.77 -10.02
C PHE A 33 12.88 -1.40 -9.49
N ALA A 34 13.61 -0.73 -8.59
CA ALA A 34 14.82 -1.29 -8.01
C ALA A 34 14.53 -2.35 -6.94
N ASN A 35 13.36 -2.25 -6.30
CA ASN A 35 12.94 -3.23 -5.31
C ASN A 35 12.41 -4.48 -6.01
N PRO A 36 12.98 -5.67 -5.75
CA PRO A 36 12.49 -6.89 -6.36
C PRO A 36 10.99 -7.09 -6.11
N PRO A 37 10.27 -7.78 -7.01
CA PRO A 37 8.89 -8.12 -6.78
C PRO A 37 8.66 -8.86 -5.46
N LEU A 38 7.57 -8.56 -4.78
CA LEU A 38 7.10 -9.25 -3.57
C LEU A 38 8.07 -9.17 -2.37
N GLN A 39 9.00 -8.21 -2.35
CA GLN A 39 9.97 -8.05 -1.26
C GLN A 39 9.49 -7.11 -0.15
N THR A 40 8.44 -6.35 -0.37
CA THR A 40 7.84 -5.53 0.66
C THR A 40 7.07 -6.42 1.65
N PRO A 41 7.00 -6.07 2.94
CA PRO A 41 6.22 -6.83 3.90
C PRO A 41 4.80 -7.13 3.40
N ASP A 42 4.39 -8.38 3.47
CA ASP A 42 3.08 -8.90 3.08
C ASP A 42 2.68 -8.62 1.60
N GLU A 43 3.62 -8.18 0.74
CA GLU A 43 3.29 -7.78 -0.62
C GLU A 43 2.74 -8.92 -1.47
N ALA A 44 3.15 -10.17 -1.20
CA ALA A 44 2.62 -11.32 -1.92
C ALA A 44 1.14 -11.57 -1.60
N ASP A 45 0.76 -11.50 -0.32
CA ASP A 45 -0.63 -11.61 0.12
C ASP A 45 -1.47 -10.45 -0.43
N HIS A 46 -0.92 -9.24 -0.35
CA HIS A 46 -1.54 -8.06 -0.92
C HIS A 46 -1.69 -8.16 -2.44
N TYR A 47 -0.72 -8.76 -3.14
CA TYR A 47 -0.79 -9.00 -4.58
C TYR A 47 -1.97 -9.90 -4.94
N LEU A 48 -2.11 -11.05 -4.30
CA LEU A 48 -3.19 -11.99 -4.59
C LEU A 48 -4.56 -11.37 -4.34
N ARG A 49 -4.73 -10.69 -3.21
CA ARG A 49 -5.98 -10.00 -2.90
C ARG A 49 -6.29 -8.88 -3.90
N THR A 50 -5.30 -8.06 -4.22
CA THR A 50 -5.42 -6.99 -5.20
C THR A 50 -5.71 -7.54 -6.59
N TYR A 51 -5.10 -8.67 -6.95
CA TYR A 51 -5.35 -9.35 -8.22
C TYR A 51 -6.80 -9.80 -8.33
N ALA A 52 -7.33 -10.50 -7.32
CA ALA A 52 -8.72 -10.94 -7.26
C ALA A 52 -9.69 -9.75 -7.46
N ILE A 53 -9.51 -8.68 -6.70
CA ILE A 53 -10.32 -7.46 -6.81
C ILE A 53 -10.20 -6.86 -8.23
N SER A 54 -9.02 -6.83 -8.81
CA SER A 54 -8.77 -6.28 -10.15
C SER A 54 -9.42 -7.08 -11.28
N THR A 55 -9.82 -8.32 -11.00
CA THR A 55 -10.59 -9.20 -11.90
C THR A 55 -12.08 -9.23 -11.58
N GLY A 56 -12.54 -8.38 -10.66
CA GLY A 56 -13.95 -8.23 -10.29
C GLY A 56 -14.41 -9.15 -9.16
N HIS A 57 -13.50 -9.82 -8.47
CA HIS A 57 -13.83 -10.68 -7.36
C HIS A 57 -13.64 -9.94 -6.03
N PHE A 58 -14.73 -9.46 -5.49
CA PHE A 58 -14.75 -8.69 -4.23
C PHE A 58 -15.01 -9.56 -3.00
N ASP A 59 -15.58 -10.72 -3.20
CA ASP A 59 -15.79 -11.75 -2.19
C ASP A 59 -14.46 -12.37 -1.74
N PHE A 60 -14.51 -13.07 -0.63
CA PHE A 60 -13.42 -13.91 -0.17
C PHE A 60 -13.73 -15.37 -0.53
N ASP A 61 -12.86 -15.97 -1.33
CA ASP A 61 -12.95 -17.36 -1.71
C ASP A 61 -11.59 -18.04 -1.59
N ALA A 62 -11.42 -18.82 -0.54
CA ALA A 62 -10.19 -19.55 -0.28
C ALA A 62 -9.90 -20.67 -1.32
N SER A 63 -10.90 -21.05 -2.12
CA SER A 63 -10.76 -22.05 -3.19
C SER A 63 -10.43 -21.42 -4.55
N ARG A 64 -10.32 -20.12 -4.63
CA ARG A 64 -10.05 -19.42 -5.88
C ARG A 64 -8.75 -19.89 -6.53
N THR A 65 -8.79 -20.02 -7.82
CA THR A 65 -7.63 -20.34 -8.65
C THR A 65 -7.13 -19.10 -9.37
N TYR A 66 -5.83 -19.04 -9.59
CA TYR A 66 -5.15 -17.98 -10.31
C TYR A 66 -4.50 -18.55 -11.57
N PRO A 67 -4.27 -17.71 -12.61
CA PRO A 67 -3.53 -18.11 -13.79
C PRO A 67 -2.12 -18.60 -13.45
N ASP A 68 -1.58 -19.45 -14.30
CA ASP A 68 -0.26 -20.05 -14.12
C ASP A 68 0.86 -18.99 -14.02
N ASP A 69 0.77 -17.88 -14.74
CA ASP A 69 1.73 -16.77 -14.66
C ASP A 69 1.75 -16.11 -13.28
N VAL A 70 0.62 -16.09 -12.56
CA VAL A 70 0.55 -15.61 -11.17
C VAL A 70 1.26 -16.63 -10.24
N ALA A 71 0.99 -17.90 -10.42
CA ALA A 71 1.64 -18.96 -9.64
C ALA A 71 3.16 -18.90 -9.86
N TYR A 72 3.58 -18.78 -11.11
CA TYR A 72 5.00 -18.69 -11.46
C TYR A 72 5.66 -17.42 -10.93
N LEU A 73 4.95 -16.27 -10.92
CA LEU A 73 5.46 -15.05 -10.29
C LEU A 73 5.77 -15.25 -8.81
N LEU A 74 4.88 -15.92 -8.07
CA LEU A 74 5.09 -16.21 -6.65
C LEU A 74 6.22 -17.20 -6.42
N GLU A 75 6.43 -18.11 -7.36
CA GLU A 75 7.52 -19.09 -7.32
C GLU A 75 8.88 -18.46 -7.64
N ALA A 76 8.93 -17.61 -8.68
CA ALA A 76 10.14 -16.89 -9.10
C ALA A 76 10.60 -15.82 -8.09
N PHE A 77 9.64 -15.21 -7.39
CA PHE A 77 9.88 -14.19 -6.37
C PHE A 77 9.24 -14.61 -5.05
N PRO A 78 9.83 -15.56 -4.33
CA PRO A 78 9.18 -16.20 -3.19
C PRO A 78 8.94 -15.29 -1.98
N GLY A 79 9.22 -14.03 -2.12
CA GLY A 79 8.79 -13.01 -1.16
C GLY A 79 9.72 -12.78 -0.01
N ALA A 80 9.17 -12.06 0.92
CA ALA A 80 9.87 -11.24 1.84
C ALA A 80 10.73 -12.02 2.83
N TRP A 81 11.93 -11.63 2.84
CA TRP A 81 12.89 -11.80 3.91
C TRP A 81 12.49 -11.04 5.20
N VAL A 82 11.56 -10.12 5.11
CA VAL A 82 11.26 -9.11 6.14
C VAL A 82 10.62 -9.72 7.36
N ASN A 83 9.83 -10.75 7.17
CA ASN A 83 9.22 -11.45 8.28
C ASN A 83 9.78 -12.87 8.33
N ALA A 84 10.66 -13.11 9.29
CA ALA A 84 11.24 -14.44 9.51
C ALA A 84 10.20 -15.52 9.84
N HIS A 85 8.99 -15.11 10.20
CA HIS A 85 7.91 -16.02 10.59
C HIS A 85 6.86 -16.23 9.51
N THR A 86 6.77 -15.32 8.54
CA THR A 86 5.79 -15.40 7.46
C THR A 86 6.41 -14.97 6.14
N SER A 87 6.51 -15.86 5.19
CA SER A 87 6.87 -15.57 3.81
C SER A 87 5.80 -16.14 2.90
N ALA A 88 5.36 -15.35 1.94
CA ALA A 88 4.48 -15.85 0.92
C ALA A 88 5.25 -16.75 -0.06
N GLY A 89 4.60 -17.77 -0.53
CA GLY A 89 5.16 -18.71 -1.49
C GLY A 89 4.07 -19.52 -2.16
N VAL A 90 4.46 -20.35 -3.09
CA VAL A 90 3.59 -21.34 -3.72
C VAL A 90 4.03 -22.71 -3.31
N GLY A 91 3.12 -23.50 -2.78
CA GLY A 91 3.34 -24.90 -2.44
C GLY A 91 2.36 -25.79 -3.16
N THR A 92 2.69 -27.07 -3.23
CA THR A 92 1.78 -28.09 -3.75
C THR A 92 1.06 -28.74 -2.57
N ASP A 93 -0.25 -28.75 -2.61
CA ASP A 93 -1.08 -29.47 -1.66
C ASP A 93 -0.82 -30.97 -1.85
N PRO A 94 -0.39 -31.69 -0.80
CA PRO A 94 -0.04 -33.13 -0.92
C PRO A 94 -1.24 -34.01 -1.28
N ASP A 95 -2.46 -33.59 -0.94
CA ASP A 95 -3.66 -34.38 -1.13
C ASP A 95 -4.29 -34.20 -2.51
N THR A 96 -4.22 -32.97 -3.03
CA THR A 96 -4.90 -32.57 -4.28
C THR A 96 -3.95 -32.34 -5.44
N GLY A 97 -2.65 -32.22 -5.18
CA GLY A 97 -1.65 -31.80 -6.18
C GLY A 97 -1.78 -30.34 -6.64
N ALA A 98 -2.72 -29.58 -6.06
CA ALA A 98 -2.99 -28.20 -6.44
C ALA A 98 -1.92 -27.25 -5.87
N LYS A 99 -1.52 -26.26 -6.65
CA LYS A 99 -0.65 -25.18 -6.16
C LYS A 99 -1.47 -24.19 -5.35
N LYS A 100 -1.00 -23.89 -4.15
CA LYS A 100 -1.62 -22.95 -3.21
C LYS A 100 -0.63 -21.89 -2.78
N ALA A 101 -1.05 -20.64 -2.78
CA ALA A 101 -0.31 -19.59 -2.09
C ALA A 101 -0.38 -19.82 -0.58
N TYR A 102 0.72 -19.67 0.11
CA TYR A 102 0.79 -19.89 1.55
C TYR A 102 1.85 -19.03 2.20
N ASN A 103 1.62 -18.77 3.48
CA ASN A 103 2.63 -18.19 4.35
C ASN A 103 3.30 -19.29 5.15
N THR A 104 4.62 -19.40 5.05
CA THR A 104 5.39 -20.39 5.80
C THR A 104 6.38 -19.73 6.73
N ALA A 105 6.35 -20.14 7.98
CA ALA A 105 7.43 -19.82 8.90
C ALA A 105 8.77 -20.34 8.36
N GLY A 106 9.76 -19.47 8.36
CA GLY A 106 11.11 -19.84 7.93
C GLY A 106 11.33 -19.95 6.41
N TYR A 107 10.35 -19.60 5.58
CA TYR A 107 10.54 -19.62 4.12
C TYR A 107 11.66 -18.68 3.69
N ALA A 108 11.72 -17.47 4.24
CA ALA A 108 12.81 -16.55 4.00
C ALA A 108 14.17 -17.12 4.42
N LEU A 109 14.21 -17.91 5.48
CA LEU A 109 15.43 -18.60 5.91
C LEU A 109 15.89 -19.68 4.93
N LYS A 110 14.98 -20.35 4.24
CA LYS A 110 15.34 -21.29 3.16
C LYS A 110 15.97 -20.56 1.98
N GLN A 111 15.45 -19.42 1.62
CA GLN A 111 15.96 -18.62 0.52
C GLN A 111 17.34 -18.02 0.82
N TYR A 112 17.57 -17.57 2.05
CA TYR A 112 18.83 -16.98 2.50
C TYR A 112 19.71 -17.92 3.34
N GLY A 113 19.31 -19.17 3.46
CA GLY A 113 20.07 -20.21 4.18
C GLY A 113 21.30 -20.68 3.46
N LYS A 114 22.03 -21.60 4.08
CA LYS A 114 23.31 -22.13 3.55
C LYS A 114 23.21 -22.73 2.15
N GLU A 115 22.03 -23.18 1.75
CA GLU A 115 21.76 -23.82 0.46
C GLU A 115 21.23 -22.83 -0.57
N GLY A 116 20.77 -21.66 -0.15
CA GLY A 116 20.20 -20.64 -1.03
C GLY A 116 21.20 -19.53 -1.30
N ALA A 117 21.78 -19.51 -2.48
CA ALA A 117 22.29 -18.24 -2.98
C ALA A 117 21.14 -17.24 -2.97
N VAL A 118 21.38 -16.05 -2.44
CA VAL A 118 20.42 -14.95 -2.58
C VAL A 118 20.18 -14.77 -4.07
N GLN A 119 18.98 -15.07 -4.51
CA GLN A 119 18.60 -14.92 -5.91
C GLN A 119 18.62 -13.42 -6.24
N GLY A 120 19.49 -13.03 -7.14
CA GLY A 120 19.54 -11.66 -7.63
C GLY A 120 18.27 -11.31 -8.41
N MET A 121 17.90 -10.04 -8.42
CA MET A 121 16.76 -9.57 -9.20
C MET A 121 16.88 -9.94 -10.69
N ALA A 122 18.08 -9.84 -11.27
CA ALA A 122 18.32 -10.20 -12.66
C ALA A 122 18.05 -11.69 -12.92
N ASP A 123 18.47 -12.57 -12.02
CA ASP A 123 18.24 -14.02 -12.14
C ASP A 123 16.75 -14.35 -12.03
N SER A 124 16.06 -13.72 -11.10
CA SER A 124 14.61 -13.88 -10.93
C SER A 124 13.83 -13.39 -12.14
N PHE A 125 14.21 -12.25 -12.72
CA PHE A 125 13.60 -11.76 -13.97
C PHE A 125 13.90 -12.68 -15.15
N ALA A 126 15.12 -13.21 -15.27
CA ALA A 126 15.48 -14.15 -16.32
C ALA A 126 14.63 -15.44 -16.23
N LEU A 127 14.45 -15.97 -15.02
CA LEU A 127 13.56 -17.13 -14.79
C LEU A 127 12.11 -16.82 -15.17
N TYR A 128 11.60 -15.68 -14.73
CA TYR A 128 10.23 -15.28 -15.06
C TYR A 128 10.02 -15.12 -16.57
N LEU A 129 10.94 -14.48 -17.26
CA LEU A 129 10.86 -14.25 -18.71
C LEU A 129 11.05 -15.54 -19.53
N ALA A 130 11.72 -16.55 -18.97
CA ALA A 130 11.88 -17.86 -19.61
C ALA A 130 10.61 -18.72 -19.54
N HIS A 131 9.66 -18.37 -18.65
CA HIS A 131 8.40 -19.10 -18.53
C HIS A 131 7.46 -18.78 -19.69
N ASP A 132 7.00 -19.80 -20.38
CA ASP A 132 6.00 -19.67 -21.45
C ASP A 132 4.59 -19.84 -20.90
N VAL A 133 3.97 -18.72 -20.56
CA VAL A 133 2.62 -18.69 -20.00
C VAL A 133 1.54 -19.13 -20.99
N ARG A 134 1.82 -19.09 -22.30
CA ARG A 134 0.81 -19.30 -23.35
C ARG A 134 0.35 -20.74 -23.46
N ASP A 135 1.25 -21.66 -23.17
CA ASP A 135 0.99 -23.10 -23.31
C ASP A 135 0.76 -23.78 -21.97
N SER A 136 0.79 -23.02 -20.85
CA SER A 136 0.62 -23.59 -19.53
C SER A 136 -0.84 -23.66 -19.10
N VAL A 137 -1.19 -24.72 -18.42
CA VAL A 137 -2.49 -24.88 -17.79
C VAL A 137 -2.45 -24.14 -16.44
N PRO A 138 -3.40 -23.24 -16.15
CA PRO A 138 -3.43 -22.55 -14.87
C PRO A 138 -3.49 -23.55 -13.70
N ASP A 139 -2.52 -23.42 -12.80
CA ASP A 139 -2.52 -24.17 -11.56
C ASP A 139 -3.38 -23.46 -10.50
N PRO A 140 -4.11 -24.20 -9.66
CA PRO A 140 -4.87 -23.60 -8.59
C PRO A 140 -3.93 -23.00 -7.54
N VAL A 141 -4.14 -21.73 -7.22
CA VAL A 141 -3.43 -21.01 -6.16
C VAL A 141 -4.46 -20.49 -5.17
N SER A 142 -4.33 -20.85 -3.91
CA SER A 142 -5.24 -20.39 -2.86
C SER A 142 -5.05 -18.91 -2.58
N GLU A 143 -6.16 -18.21 -2.42
CA GLU A 143 -6.17 -16.83 -1.99
C GLU A 143 -5.82 -16.75 -0.50
N PRO A 144 -4.86 -15.89 -0.10
CA PRO A 144 -4.58 -15.66 1.31
C PRO A 144 -5.76 -14.97 2.01
N VAL A 145 -5.86 -15.18 3.30
CA VAL A 145 -6.98 -14.67 4.11
C VAL A 145 -6.94 -13.15 4.20
N SER A 146 -7.82 -12.48 3.47
CA SER A 146 -8.05 -11.05 3.59
C SER A 146 -9.45 -10.67 3.12
N PHE A 147 -10.29 -10.23 4.04
CA PHE A 147 -11.67 -9.82 3.73
C PHE A 147 -11.79 -8.38 3.24
N LEU A 148 -10.73 -7.59 3.41
CA LEU A 148 -10.78 -6.18 3.09
C LEU A 148 -10.77 -5.95 1.58
N VAL A 149 -11.57 -5.00 1.12
CA VAL A 149 -11.64 -4.56 -0.29
C VAL A 149 -11.10 -3.14 -0.45
N ILE A 150 -11.60 -2.22 0.36
CA ILE A 150 -11.33 -0.78 0.22
C ILE A 150 -9.83 -0.44 0.20
N PRO A 151 -8.99 -1.00 1.09
CA PRO A 151 -7.56 -0.68 1.08
C PRO A 151 -6.84 -1.09 -0.20
N PHE A 152 -7.32 -2.11 -0.90
CA PHE A 152 -6.69 -2.67 -2.10
C PHE A 152 -7.17 -2.06 -3.42
N LEU A 153 -8.24 -1.24 -3.40
CA LEU A 153 -8.87 -0.72 -4.63
C LEU A 153 -7.89 0.04 -5.52
N LEU A 154 -7.00 0.85 -4.95
CA LEU A 154 -6.05 1.64 -5.75
C LEU A 154 -5.05 0.74 -6.49
N GLY A 155 -4.47 -0.23 -5.80
CA GLY A 155 -3.63 -1.24 -6.43
C GLY A 155 -4.38 -2.03 -7.50
N ALA A 156 -5.65 -2.41 -7.21
CA ALA A 156 -6.49 -3.14 -8.15
C ALA A 156 -6.78 -2.35 -9.44
N VAL A 157 -7.01 -1.04 -9.33
CA VAL A 157 -7.12 -0.17 -10.52
C VAL A 157 -5.83 -0.19 -11.32
N GLY A 158 -4.66 -0.10 -10.67
CA GLY A 158 -3.37 -0.18 -11.36
C GLY A 158 -3.16 -1.50 -12.08
N MET A 159 -3.50 -2.62 -11.44
CA MET A 159 -3.44 -3.94 -12.06
C MET A 159 -4.41 -4.08 -13.23
N ALA A 160 -5.65 -3.61 -13.07
CA ALA A 160 -6.65 -3.67 -14.14
C ALA A 160 -6.20 -2.87 -15.38
N LEU A 161 -5.65 -1.68 -15.18
CA LEU A 161 -5.10 -0.87 -16.26
C LEU A 161 -3.92 -1.57 -16.95
N ALA A 162 -2.99 -2.17 -16.20
CA ALA A 162 -1.88 -2.92 -16.77
C ALA A 162 -2.38 -4.12 -17.61
N ARG A 163 -3.38 -4.84 -17.11
CA ARG A 163 -4.01 -5.96 -17.83
C ARG A 163 -4.69 -5.50 -19.11
N LEU A 164 -5.40 -4.38 -19.10
CA LEU A 164 -6.00 -3.78 -20.29
C LEU A 164 -4.96 -3.43 -21.37
N LEU A 165 -3.73 -3.12 -20.96
CA LEU A 165 -2.60 -2.89 -21.84
C LEU A 165 -1.89 -4.18 -22.29
N GLY A 166 -2.39 -5.35 -21.90
CA GLY A 166 -1.85 -6.66 -22.29
C GLY A 166 -0.66 -7.16 -21.44
N PHE A 167 -0.42 -6.56 -20.27
CA PHE A 167 0.64 -7.03 -19.38
C PHE A 167 0.20 -8.28 -18.59
N GLY A 168 1.13 -9.23 -18.41
CA GLY A 168 0.95 -10.40 -17.55
C GLY A 168 1.09 -10.08 -16.05
N ALA A 169 1.21 -11.13 -15.23
CA ALA A 169 1.23 -11.03 -13.76
C ALA A 169 2.28 -10.04 -13.22
N LEU A 170 3.50 -10.08 -13.73
CA LEU A 170 4.58 -9.17 -13.34
C LEU A 170 4.26 -7.72 -13.70
N GLY A 171 3.75 -7.46 -14.90
CA GLY A 171 3.35 -6.12 -15.33
C GLY A 171 2.18 -5.57 -14.51
N CYS A 172 1.24 -6.43 -14.11
CA CYS A 172 0.15 -6.08 -13.19
C CYS A 172 0.69 -5.65 -11.82
N LEU A 173 1.70 -6.35 -11.26
CA LEU A 173 2.37 -5.95 -10.02
C LEU A 173 2.90 -4.52 -10.13
N TYR A 174 3.65 -4.21 -11.17
CA TYR A 174 4.19 -2.86 -11.37
C TYR A 174 3.11 -1.82 -11.63
N GLY A 175 2.05 -2.16 -12.35
CA GLY A 175 0.88 -1.29 -12.52
C GLY A 175 0.25 -0.90 -11.18
N GLY A 176 0.08 -1.87 -10.29
CA GLY A 176 -0.41 -1.64 -8.94
C GLY A 176 0.54 -0.80 -8.09
N ARG A 177 1.84 -1.08 -8.11
CA ARG A 177 2.87 -0.29 -7.42
C ARG A 177 2.87 1.18 -7.87
N ILE A 178 2.75 1.44 -9.17
CA ILE A 178 2.74 2.81 -9.72
C ILE A 178 1.50 3.58 -9.26
N VAL A 179 0.33 2.97 -9.27
CA VAL A 179 -0.90 3.65 -8.81
C VAL A 179 -0.86 3.90 -7.30
N ASN A 180 -0.35 2.95 -6.50
CA ASN A 180 -0.13 3.17 -5.07
C ASN A 180 0.87 4.31 -4.81
N LEU A 181 1.98 4.36 -5.55
CA LEU A 181 2.94 5.45 -5.47
C LEU A 181 2.33 6.80 -5.85
N LEU A 182 1.47 6.84 -6.85
CA LEU A 182 0.72 8.05 -7.20
C LEU A 182 -0.18 8.51 -6.05
N ALA A 183 -0.92 7.58 -5.43
CA ALA A 183 -1.76 7.87 -4.28
C ALA A 183 -0.94 8.39 -3.09
N TYR A 184 0.17 7.71 -2.77
CA TYR A 184 1.12 8.16 -1.75
C TYR A 184 1.63 9.58 -2.03
N THR A 185 2.07 9.83 -3.27
CA THR A 185 2.58 11.13 -3.70
C THR A 185 1.53 12.23 -3.58
N LEU A 186 0.29 11.97 -3.99
CA LEU A 186 -0.81 12.94 -3.89
C LEU A 186 -1.16 13.25 -2.45
N LEU A 187 -1.22 12.25 -1.58
CA LEU A 187 -1.44 12.43 -0.14
C LEU A 187 -0.31 13.23 0.52
N CYS A 188 0.94 12.92 0.17
CA CYS A 188 2.11 13.69 0.64
C CYS A 188 2.08 15.14 0.13
N ALA A 189 1.73 15.35 -1.14
CA ALA A 189 1.59 16.69 -1.70
C ALA A 189 0.50 17.51 -0.98
N LEU A 190 -0.63 16.86 -0.70
CA LEU A 190 -1.72 17.47 0.08
C LEU A 190 -1.26 17.79 1.51
N ALA A 191 -0.55 16.87 2.16
CA ALA A 191 0.03 17.10 3.48
C ALA A 191 0.98 18.31 3.48
N LEU A 192 1.92 18.39 2.51
CA LEU A 192 2.83 19.53 2.37
C LEU A 192 2.10 20.85 2.06
N ALA A 193 1.01 20.80 1.30
CA ALA A 193 0.19 21.99 1.01
C ALA A 193 -0.59 22.46 2.24
N LYS A 194 -1.09 21.54 3.06
CA LYS A 194 -1.92 21.83 4.25
C LYS A 194 -1.11 22.10 5.50
N ALA A 195 0.12 21.60 5.62
CA ALA A 195 0.99 21.89 6.75
C ALA A 195 1.31 23.37 6.83
N GLU A 196 1.13 23.98 7.98
CA GLU A 196 1.50 25.39 8.23
C GLU A 196 2.89 25.48 8.88
N ARG A 197 3.26 24.47 9.63
CA ARG A 197 4.56 24.38 10.32
C ARG A 197 5.30 23.12 9.86
N TYR A 198 6.61 23.13 9.98
CA TYR A 198 7.48 21.97 9.78
C TYR A 198 7.46 21.35 8.36
N ARG A 199 7.05 22.09 7.32
CA ARG A 199 7.02 21.59 5.94
C ARG A 199 8.31 20.89 5.48
N PRO A 200 9.52 21.45 5.75
CA PRO A 200 10.76 20.76 5.38
C PRO A 200 10.97 19.44 6.11
N ALA A 201 10.60 19.35 7.39
CA ALA A 201 10.68 18.13 8.16
C ALA A 201 9.73 17.06 7.61
N PHE A 202 8.48 17.43 7.26
CA PHE A 202 7.56 16.53 6.58
C PHE A 202 8.15 16.02 5.26
N ALA A 203 8.68 16.92 4.42
CA ALA A 203 9.29 16.52 3.16
C ALA A 203 10.48 15.57 3.37
N ALA A 204 11.31 15.80 4.37
CA ALA A 204 12.43 14.94 4.70
C ALA A 204 11.95 13.53 5.13
N ILE A 205 10.94 13.43 5.99
CA ILE A 205 10.40 12.15 6.46
C ILE A 205 9.74 11.39 5.29
N MET A 206 8.99 12.07 4.43
CA MET A 206 8.34 11.47 3.27
C MET A 206 9.33 10.95 2.23
N LEU A 207 10.54 11.50 2.19
CA LEU A 207 11.63 11.11 1.30
C LEU A 207 12.61 10.11 1.94
N LEU A 208 12.40 9.71 3.19
CA LEU A 208 13.22 8.65 3.78
C LEU A 208 13.13 7.36 2.94
N PRO A 209 14.23 6.61 2.81
CA PRO A 209 14.25 5.37 2.04
C PRO A 209 13.11 4.40 2.42
N MET A 210 12.83 4.24 3.71
CA MET A 210 11.75 3.39 4.18
C MET A 210 10.37 3.91 3.76
N SER A 211 10.16 5.22 3.80
CA SER A 211 8.88 5.84 3.37
C SER A 211 8.66 5.65 1.87
N LEU A 212 9.72 5.78 1.06
CA LEU A 212 9.66 5.54 -0.39
C LEU A 212 9.50 4.06 -0.72
N PHE A 213 10.19 3.18 0.01
CA PHE A 213 10.05 1.73 -0.13
C PHE A 213 8.61 1.27 0.08
N MET A 214 7.99 1.70 1.19
CA MET A 214 6.59 1.39 1.48
C MET A 214 5.64 2.10 0.50
N GLY A 215 5.87 3.37 0.20
CA GLY A 215 5.05 4.16 -0.71
C GLY A 215 5.04 3.66 -2.15
N ALA A 216 6.09 2.95 -2.56
CA ALA A 216 6.26 2.38 -3.89
C ALA A 216 5.91 0.88 -3.97
N SER A 217 5.29 0.33 -2.96
CA SER A 217 4.89 -1.07 -2.89
C SER A 217 3.44 -1.28 -3.34
N LEU A 218 3.08 -2.53 -3.59
CA LEU A 218 1.69 -2.90 -3.85
C LEU A 218 0.85 -2.98 -2.57
N SER A 219 1.46 -2.87 -1.41
CA SER A 219 0.75 -2.85 -0.14
C SER A 219 -0.14 -1.61 -0.01
N TYR A 220 -1.31 -1.77 0.61
CA TYR A 220 -2.15 -0.64 1.02
C TYR A 220 -1.47 0.27 2.06
N ASP A 221 -0.37 -0.18 2.66
CA ASP A 221 0.44 0.61 3.57
C ASP A 221 1.00 1.89 2.89
N ALA A 222 1.15 1.90 1.57
CA ALA A 222 1.47 3.11 0.82
C ALA A 222 0.46 4.23 1.07
N THR A 223 -0.83 3.93 0.90
CA THR A 223 -1.92 4.90 1.12
C THR A 223 -2.10 5.20 2.61
N LEU A 224 -1.95 4.18 3.47
CA LEU A 224 -2.00 4.32 4.91
C LEU A 224 -0.97 5.33 5.41
N LEU A 225 0.29 5.19 4.99
CA LEU A 225 1.39 6.08 5.36
C LEU A 225 1.14 7.51 4.87
N GLY A 226 0.65 7.67 3.65
CA GLY A 226 0.23 8.97 3.11
C GLY A 226 -0.87 9.62 3.94
N CYS A 227 -1.86 8.86 4.40
CA CYS A 227 -2.91 9.34 5.31
C CYS A 227 -2.35 9.78 6.66
N TYR A 228 -1.40 9.04 7.24
CA TYR A 228 -0.73 9.45 8.49
C TYR A 228 -0.01 10.78 8.33
N TYR A 229 0.76 10.96 7.27
CA TYR A 229 1.43 12.25 7.01
C TYR A 229 0.44 13.39 6.84
N LEU A 230 -0.67 13.15 6.14
CA LEU A 230 -1.74 14.15 5.98
C LEU A 230 -2.37 14.50 7.33
N MET A 231 -2.70 13.51 8.16
CA MET A 231 -3.26 13.74 9.49
C MET A 231 -2.33 14.56 10.37
N LEU A 232 -1.04 14.19 10.44
CA LEU A 232 -0.04 14.93 11.20
C LEU A 232 0.15 16.35 10.67
N ALA A 233 0.14 16.55 9.35
CA ALA A 233 0.24 17.86 8.74
C ALA A 233 -0.96 18.76 9.11
N LEU A 234 -2.17 18.21 9.12
CA LEU A 234 -3.38 18.93 9.52
C LEU A 234 -3.33 19.38 10.99
N LEU A 235 -2.72 18.60 11.88
CA LEU A 235 -2.53 18.97 13.28
C LEU A 235 -1.59 20.20 13.47
N THR A 236 -0.78 20.54 12.46
CA THR A 236 0.07 21.75 12.51
C THR A 236 -0.68 23.05 12.19
N ARG A 237 -1.94 22.97 11.77
CA ARG A 237 -2.73 24.15 11.38
C ARG A 237 -3.12 24.99 12.58
N LYS A 238 -3.08 26.30 12.37
CA LYS A 238 -3.51 27.29 13.36
C LYS A 238 -5.03 27.38 13.50
N GLU A 239 -5.74 27.05 12.43
CA GLU A 239 -7.20 27.12 12.39
C GLU A 239 -7.79 25.81 11.86
N TRP A 240 -8.77 25.31 12.57
CA TRP A 240 -9.56 24.15 12.20
C TRP A 240 -10.96 24.59 11.75
N ASN A 241 -11.25 24.36 10.49
CA ASN A 241 -12.57 24.57 9.90
C ASN A 241 -13.19 23.21 9.52
N THR A 242 -14.44 23.22 9.09
CA THR A 242 -15.16 22.02 8.68
C THR A 242 -14.44 21.23 7.60
N GLN A 243 -13.77 21.89 6.65
CA GLN A 243 -12.99 21.21 5.62
C GLN A 243 -11.78 20.46 6.21
N THR A 244 -11.04 21.09 7.11
CA THR A 244 -9.89 20.47 7.78
C THR A 244 -10.33 19.27 8.61
N ALA A 245 -11.41 19.42 9.39
CA ALA A 245 -11.99 18.35 10.17
C ALA A 245 -12.49 17.19 9.27
N GLY A 246 -13.15 17.53 8.15
CA GLY A 246 -13.64 16.52 7.19
C GLY A 246 -12.51 15.71 6.54
N ILE A 247 -11.44 16.37 6.11
CA ILE A 247 -10.27 15.67 5.53
C ILE A 247 -9.61 14.77 6.58
N TYR A 248 -9.46 15.26 7.82
CA TYR A 248 -8.90 14.48 8.91
C TYR A 248 -9.76 13.26 9.21
N THR A 249 -11.08 13.42 9.30
CA THR A 249 -12.03 12.33 9.51
C THR A 249 -11.97 11.29 8.40
N ALA A 250 -11.94 11.72 7.14
CA ALA A 250 -11.84 10.80 6.01
C ALA A 250 -10.54 9.96 6.05
N ALA A 251 -9.41 10.60 6.38
CA ALA A 251 -8.16 9.89 6.58
C ALA A 251 -8.23 8.91 7.76
N CYS A 252 -8.85 9.29 8.88
CA CYS A 252 -9.10 8.40 10.02
C CYS A 252 -9.93 7.18 9.63
N ILE A 253 -11.02 7.38 8.89
CA ILE A 253 -11.89 6.28 8.44
C ILE A 253 -11.09 5.29 7.60
N PHE A 254 -10.32 5.77 6.63
CA PHE A 254 -9.49 4.90 5.80
C PHE A 254 -8.47 4.11 6.62
N VAL A 255 -7.75 4.79 7.52
CA VAL A 255 -6.76 4.17 8.41
C VAL A 255 -7.39 3.07 9.26
N ASN A 256 -8.60 3.31 9.77
CA ASN A 256 -9.33 2.35 10.59
C ASN A 256 -9.84 1.15 9.81
N ILE A 257 -10.30 1.36 8.57
CA ILE A 257 -10.69 0.26 7.70
C ILE A 257 -9.49 -0.63 7.41
N ALA A 258 -8.32 -0.03 7.17
CA ALA A 258 -7.10 -0.78 6.84
C ALA A 258 -6.47 -1.46 8.06
N LYS A 259 -6.34 -0.75 9.19
CA LYS A 259 -5.70 -1.24 10.43
C LYS A 259 -6.41 -0.69 11.68
N PRO A 260 -7.46 -1.35 12.17
CA PRO A 260 -8.35 -0.83 13.21
C PRO A 260 -7.68 -0.62 14.58
N TYR A 261 -6.56 -1.25 14.84
CA TYR A 261 -5.84 -1.14 16.12
C TYR A 261 -4.86 0.06 16.22
N LEU A 262 -4.65 0.81 15.12
CA LEU A 262 -3.71 1.95 15.09
C LEU A 262 -4.38 3.31 15.38
N ASN A 263 -5.40 3.35 16.21
CA ASN A 263 -6.37 4.44 16.25
C ASN A 263 -6.07 5.60 17.19
N LEU A 264 -4.88 5.68 17.77
CA LEU A 264 -4.58 6.77 18.70
C LEU A 264 -4.62 8.14 18.01
N LEU A 265 -4.33 8.21 16.72
CA LEU A 265 -4.29 9.47 15.97
C LEU A 265 -5.64 10.18 15.89
N TRP A 266 -6.76 9.49 15.91
CA TRP A 266 -8.07 10.14 15.81
C TRP A 266 -8.49 10.89 17.08
N VAL A 267 -7.92 10.57 18.25
CA VAL A 267 -8.14 11.33 19.47
C VAL A 267 -7.19 12.52 19.65
N LEU A 268 -6.08 12.57 18.91
CA LEU A 268 -5.10 13.65 19.03
C LEU A 268 -5.67 15.07 18.84
N PRO A 269 -6.61 15.33 17.93
CA PRO A 269 -7.19 16.65 17.79
C PRO A 269 -7.82 17.19 19.09
N ILE A 270 -8.34 16.30 19.93
CA ILE A 270 -8.97 16.66 21.20
C ILE A 270 -7.95 17.36 22.13
N PHE A 271 -6.71 16.86 22.10
CA PHE A 271 -5.65 17.32 23.00
C PHE A 271 -4.79 18.43 22.41
N LEU A 272 -4.61 18.43 21.08
CA LEU A 272 -3.66 19.29 20.38
C LEU A 272 -4.31 20.55 19.80
N VAL A 273 -5.61 20.51 19.47
CA VAL A 273 -6.32 21.68 18.91
C VAL A 273 -7.02 22.42 20.03
N THR A 274 -6.63 23.67 20.25
CA THR A 274 -7.18 24.51 21.30
C THR A 274 -8.61 24.98 20.96
N LYS A 275 -9.40 25.36 21.98
CA LYS A 275 -10.75 25.93 21.76
C LYS A 275 -10.73 27.12 20.78
N ARG A 276 -9.71 27.95 20.83
CA ARG A 276 -9.56 29.12 19.94
C ARG A 276 -9.41 28.72 18.48
N GLU A 277 -8.71 27.62 18.21
CA GLU A 277 -8.45 27.13 16.84
C GLU A 277 -9.70 26.45 16.26
N TRP A 278 -10.56 25.86 17.09
CA TRP A 278 -11.84 25.28 16.66
C TRP A 278 -12.90 26.31 16.25
N HIS A 279 -12.80 27.55 16.71
CA HIS A 279 -13.82 28.57 16.46
C HIS A 279 -13.79 29.20 15.07
N ALA A 280 -12.77 28.95 14.27
CA ALA A 280 -12.71 29.46 12.91
C ALA A 280 -13.76 28.79 12.02
N LYS A 281 -14.79 29.55 11.67
CA LYS A 281 -15.82 29.19 10.67
C LYS A 281 -16.72 28.00 11.03
N GLY A 282 -17.26 27.97 12.23
CA GLY A 282 -18.41 27.11 12.58
C GLY A 282 -18.09 25.64 12.87
N CYS A 283 -16.82 25.24 12.91
CA CYS A 283 -16.45 23.91 13.37
C CYS A 283 -16.58 23.86 14.89
N ARG A 284 -17.56 23.10 15.38
CA ARG A 284 -17.73 22.88 16.82
C ARG A 284 -16.98 21.60 17.21
N PRO A 285 -16.11 21.62 18.26
CA PRO A 285 -15.35 20.43 18.68
C PRO A 285 -16.23 19.22 18.92
N LEU A 286 -17.41 19.41 19.52
CA LEU A 286 -18.38 18.34 19.82
C LEU A 286 -18.90 17.65 18.54
N TRP A 287 -19.08 18.36 17.44
CA TRP A 287 -19.51 17.77 16.17
C TRP A 287 -18.38 16.97 15.52
N ALA A 288 -17.14 17.48 15.58
CA ALA A 288 -15.98 16.77 15.11
C ALA A 288 -15.76 15.46 15.93
N LEU A 289 -15.87 15.56 17.26
CA LEU A 289 -15.79 14.40 18.15
C LEU A 289 -16.90 13.38 17.89
N GLY A 290 -18.15 13.85 17.73
CA GLY A 290 -19.28 12.99 17.37
C GLY A 290 -19.09 12.30 16.02
N GLY A 291 -18.57 13.02 15.02
CA GLY A 291 -18.21 12.47 13.72
C GLY A 291 -17.10 11.42 13.80
N PHE A 292 -16.04 11.71 14.56
CA PHE A 292 -14.95 10.74 14.80
C PHE A 292 -15.47 9.50 15.54
N GLY A 293 -16.20 9.70 16.65
CA GLY A 293 -16.74 8.59 17.43
C GLY A 293 -17.72 7.73 16.65
N GLY A 294 -18.60 8.34 15.87
CA GLY A 294 -19.55 7.63 15.01
C GLY A 294 -18.88 6.83 13.90
N ALA A 295 -17.89 7.43 13.22
CA ALA A 295 -17.10 6.73 12.22
C ALA A 295 -16.34 5.54 12.81
N MET A 296 -15.78 5.71 14.00
CA MET A 296 -15.06 4.65 14.70
C MET A 296 -15.95 3.51 15.14
N ALA A 297 -17.13 3.84 15.70
CA ALA A 297 -18.10 2.83 16.09
C ALA A 297 -18.58 2.01 14.88
N ALA A 298 -18.83 2.67 13.73
CA ALA A 298 -19.24 2.00 12.51
C ALA A 298 -18.16 1.05 11.98
N VAL A 299 -16.89 1.49 11.97
CA VAL A 299 -15.76 0.65 11.50
C VAL A 299 -15.50 -0.50 12.46
N SER A 300 -15.51 -0.26 13.78
CA SER A 300 -15.33 -1.31 14.78
C SER A 300 -16.43 -2.35 14.71
N TYR A 301 -17.68 -1.93 14.48
CA TYR A 301 -18.80 -2.84 14.31
C TYR A 301 -18.61 -3.75 13.09
N THR A 302 -18.18 -3.19 11.95
CA THR A 302 -17.94 -3.99 10.73
C THR A 302 -16.81 -5.00 10.93
N HIS A 303 -15.75 -4.66 11.67
CA HIS A 303 -14.67 -5.59 11.97
C HIS A 303 -15.04 -6.70 12.97
N LEU A 304 -15.91 -6.39 13.94
CA LEU A 304 -16.38 -7.37 14.92
C LEU A 304 -17.42 -8.35 14.35
N THR A 305 -18.14 -7.95 13.30
CA THR A 305 -19.19 -8.78 12.68
C THR A 305 -18.69 -9.59 11.48
N LEU A 306 -17.47 -9.37 11.01
CA LEU A 306 -16.85 -10.24 10.01
C LEU A 306 -16.50 -11.59 10.64
N PRO A 307 -16.79 -12.71 9.99
CA PRO A 307 -16.45 -14.04 10.51
C PRO A 307 -14.93 -14.13 10.71
N THR A 308 -14.53 -14.36 11.93
CA THR A 308 -13.17 -14.76 12.28
C THR A 308 -13.06 -16.26 11.98
N THR A 309 -12.65 -16.59 10.79
CA THR A 309 -12.29 -17.99 10.44
C THR A 309 -10.79 -18.11 10.31
#